data_59905ebefc8a14817bf270f0830015b0
#
_entry.id   59905ebefc8a14817bf270f0830015b0
#
_cell.length_a   1.000
_cell.length_b   1.000
_cell.length_c   1.000
_cell.angle_alpha   90.00
_cell.angle_beta   90.00
_cell.angle_gamma   90.00
#
_symmetry.space_group_name_H-M   'P 1'
#
loop_
_entity.id
_entity.type
_entity.pdbx_description
1 polymer ?
#
loop_
_entity_poly.entity_id
_entity_poly.type
_entity_poly.pdbx_seq_one_letter_code
_entity_poly.pdbx_strand_id
1 'polypeptide(L)'
;MFDATHQLLEEQEGFMLTVVWVGPRSELNVFQLDGNKEHERQVPMFGRGRLDHLALEAASIDAFDEIRQRLLDREATDGFVTGFGPVLSLFYRDPDGLEAEVCVRNPDAQPGGNNPPGTPAQRYHETGDNSA
;
A
#
# COMPACT_ATOMS: atom_id res chain seq x y z
N MET A 1 2.80 5.55 -10.22
CA MET A 1 3.16 5.24 -8.82
C MET A 1 3.85 3.89 -8.74
N PHE A 2 3.17 2.80 -9.03
CA PHE A 2 3.72 1.45 -9.04
C PHE A 2 4.20 0.98 -10.43
N ASP A 3 4.40 1.90 -11.35
CA ASP A 3 4.65 1.64 -12.78
C ASP A 3 3.60 0.68 -13.39
N ALA A 4 2.40 0.75 -12.84
CA ALA A 4 1.27 -0.04 -13.29
C ALA A 4 0.80 0.44 -14.67
N THR A 5 0.40 -0.51 -15.49
CA THR A 5 -0.30 -0.24 -16.75
C THR A 5 -1.78 -0.53 -16.58
N HIS A 6 -2.62 0.11 -17.36
CA HIS A 6 -4.06 -0.11 -17.29
C HIS A 6 -4.67 -0.23 -18.68
N GLN A 7 -5.79 -0.91 -18.74
CA GLN A 7 -6.61 -1.04 -19.94
C GLN A 7 -8.09 -1.01 -19.56
N LEU A 8 -8.85 -0.15 -20.23
CA LEU A 8 -10.31 -0.24 -20.20
C LEU A 8 -10.73 -1.52 -20.92
N LEU A 9 -11.42 -2.41 -20.23
CA LEU A 9 -11.92 -3.67 -20.81
C LEU A 9 -13.35 -3.58 -21.27
N GLU A 10 -14.21 -2.91 -20.50
CA GLU A 10 -15.64 -2.86 -20.77
C GLU A 10 -16.22 -1.53 -20.32
N GLU A 11 -17.07 -0.95 -21.16
CA GLU A 11 -17.83 0.25 -20.86
C GLU A 11 -19.28 0.03 -21.31
N GLN A 12 -20.20 0.17 -20.39
CA GLN A 12 -21.64 0.11 -20.61
C GLN A 12 -22.30 1.28 -19.88
N GLU A 13 -23.58 1.52 -20.15
CA GLU A 13 -24.35 2.52 -19.41
C GLU A 13 -24.32 2.20 -17.91
N GLY A 14 -23.79 3.12 -17.12
CA GLY A 14 -23.70 3.00 -15.66
C GLY A 14 -22.58 2.11 -15.13
N PHE A 15 -21.70 1.59 -16.00
CA PHE A 15 -20.65 0.65 -15.61
C PHE A 15 -19.39 0.80 -16.45
N MET A 16 -18.24 0.79 -15.80
CA MET A 16 -16.94 0.71 -16.44
C MET A 16 -16.02 -0.26 -15.69
N LEU A 17 -15.32 -1.11 -16.42
CA LEU A 17 -14.30 -2.02 -15.90
C LEU A 17 -12.94 -1.67 -16.46
N THR A 18 -12.02 -1.34 -15.60
CA THR A 18 -10.60 -1.14 -15.93
C THR A 18 -9.75 -2.19 -15.23
N VAL A 19 -8.86 -2.83 -15.95
CA VAL A 19 -7.82 -3.68 -15.37
C VAL A 19 -6.54 -2.87 -15.20
N VAL A 20 -5.97 -2.96 -14.01
CA VAL A 20 -4.70 -2.34 -13.65
C VAL A 20 -3.70 -3.44 -13.32
N TRP A 21 -2.66 -3.61 -14.15
CA TRP A 21 -1.59 -4.56 -13.88
C TRP A 21 -0.56 -3.97 -12.93
N VAL A 22 -0.39 -4.64 -11.81
CA VAL A 22 0.60 -4.32 -10.79
C VAL A 22 1.71 -5.38 -10.85
N GLY A 23 2.73 -5.10 -11.64
CA GLY A 23 3.77 -6.07 -11.94
C GLY A 23 3.33 -7.14 -12.97
N PRO A 24 4.18 -8.16 -13.22
CA PRO A 24 4.01 -9.05 -14.38
C PRO A 24 2.95 -10.16 -14.18
N ARG A 25 2.43 -10.35 -12.97
CA ARG A 25 1.57 -11.49 -12.63
C ARG A 25 0.38 -11.14 -11.74
N SER A 26 0.14 -9.86 -11.49
CA SER A 26 -0.94 -9.42 -10.61
C SER A 26 -1.74 -8.33 -11.29
N GLU A 27 -3.05 -8.41 -11.17
CA GLU A 27 -3.97 -7.41 -11.68
C GLU A 27 -5.03 -7.05 -10.65
N LEU A 28 -5.50 -5.82 -10.73
CA LEU A 28 -6.66 -5.32 -10.01
C LEU A 28 -7.77 -5.05 -11.01
N ASN A 29 -8.95 -5.57 -10.76
CA ASN A 29 -10.16 -5.27 -11.51
C ASN A 29 -10.87 -4.10 -10.83
N VAL A 30 -10.85 -2.94 -11.47
CA VAL A 30 -11.44 -1.71 -10.95
C VAL A 30 -12.79 -1.48 -11.61
N PHE A 31 -13.84 -1.51 -10.81
CA PHE A 31 -15.22 -1.30 -11.24
C PHE A 31 -15.66 0.11 -10.88
N GLN A 32 -16.05 0.89 -11.87
CA GLN A 32 -16.72 2.15 -11.66
C GLN A 32 -18.21 1.96 -11.95
N LEU A 33 -19.04 2.26 -10.96
CA LEU A 33 -20.50 2.19 -11.06
C LEU A 33 -21.09 3.58 -10.84
N ASP A 34 -21.90 4.04 -11.79
CA ASP A 34 -22.55 5.34 -11.68
C ASP A 34 -23.42 5.42 -10.43
N GLY A 35 -23.26 6.52 -9.68
CA GLY A 35 -24.01 6.75 -8.46
C GLY A 35 -23.58 5.90 -7.26
N ASN A 36 -22.56 5.07 -7.39
CA ASN A 36 -21.99 4.37 -6.25
C ASN A 36 -21.24 5.35 -5.33
N LYS A 37 -21.62 5.37 -4.06
CA LYS A 37 -21.04 6.20 -3.01
C LYS A 37 -20.47 5.39 -1.84
N GLU A 38 -20.22 4.11 -2.05
CA GLU A 38 -19.70 3.24 -0.98
C GLU A 38 -18.29 3.65 -0.52
N HIS A 39 -17.50 4.31 -1.40
CA HIS A 39 -16.22 4.90 -1.00
C HIS A 39 -16.35 5.96 0.11
N GLU A 40 -17.49 6.67 0.19
CA GLU A 40 -17.77 7.65 1.25
C GLU A 40 -17.94 6.99 2.63
N ARG A 41 -18.10 5.66 2.66
CA ARG A 41 -18.32 4.86 3.87
C ARG A 41 -17.10 4.04 4.27
N GLN A 42 -15.92 4.37 3.79
CA GLN A 42 -14.72 3.62 4.10
C GLN A 42 -14.48 3.59 5.61
N VAL A 43 -14.42 2.38 6.14
CA VAL A 43 -14.01 2.15 7.51
C VAL A 43 -12.49 2.15 7.57
N PRO A 44 -11.86 2.82 8.54
CA PRO A 44 -10.42 2.78 8.72
C PRO A 44 -9.89 1.35 8.83
N MET A 45 -8.63 1.17 8.43
CA MET A 45 -7.89 -0.08 8.60
C MET A 45 -8.02 -0.60 10.04
N PHE A 46 -7.97 -1.92 10.22
CA PHE A 46 -8.23 -2.65 11.46
C PHE A 46 -9.67 -2.60 11.99
N GLY A 47 -10.58 -1.95 11.30
CA GLY A 47 -12.01 -1.93 11.61
C GLY A 47 -12.90 -2.50 10.50
N ARG A 48 -12.30 -2.96 9.41
CA ARG A 48 -13.00 -3.48 8.22
C ARG A 48 -13.45 -4.92 8.43
N GLY A 49 -14.26 -5.41 7.49
CA GLY A 49 -14.79 -6.76 7.51
C GLY A 49 -13.78 -7.84 7.11
N ARG A 50 -14.17 -8.70 6.16
CA ARG A 50 -13.38 -9.89 5.81
C ARG A 50 -12.02 -9.61 5.17
N LEU A 51 -11.94 -8.56 4.34
CA LEU A 51 -10.69 -8.04 3.80
C LEU A 51 -10.44 -6.69 4.44
N ASP A 52 -9.40 -6.60 5.25
CA ASP A 52 -9.06 -5.37 5.95
C ASP A 52 -8.29 -4.40 5.05
N HIS A 53 -7.23 -4.85 4.43
CA HIS A 53 -6.44 -4.08 3.48
C HIS A 53 -5.70 -4.98 2.48
N LEU A 54 -5.13 -4.36 1.46
CA LEU A 54 -4.27 -5.00 0.47
C LEU A 54 -2.84 -4.52 0.70
N ALA A 55 -1.90 -5.46 0.82
CA ALA A 55 -0.47 -5.17 0.86
C ALA A 55 0.19 -5.54 -0.47
N LEU A 56 0.95 -4.63 -1.06
CA LEU A 56 1.74 -4.82 -2.26
C LEU A 56 3.22 -4.88 -1.91
N GLU A 57 3.91 -5.95 -2.29
CA GLU A 57 5.34 -6.09 -2.02
C GLU A 57 6.16 -5.35 -3.09
N ALA A 58 7.02 -4.42 -2.64
CA ALA A 58 8.00 -3.76 -3.49
C ALA A 58 9.15 -4.72 -3.83
N ALA A 59 9.70 -4.61 -5.02
CA ALA A 59 10.75 -5.51 -5.51
C ALA A 59 12.10 -5.36 -4.78
N SER A 60 12.34 -4.21 -4.17
CA SER A 60 13.58 -3.88 -3.44
C SER A 60 13.34 -2.71 -2.48
N ILE A 61 14.31 -2.45 -1.60
CA ILE A 61 14.31 -1.25 -0.74
C ILE A 61 14.30 0.01 -1.59
N ASP A 62 15.12 0.10 -2.62
CA ASP A 62 15.15 1.27 -3.51
C ASP A 62 13.78 1.52 -4.17
N ALA A 63 13.11 0.46 -4.63
CA ALA A 63 11.77 0.57 -5.18
C ALA A 63 10.73 0.98 -4.13
N PHE A 64 10.87 0.51 -2.90
CA PHE A 64 10.02 0.90 -1.78
C PHE A 64 10.19 2.40 -1.46
N ASP A 65 11.42 2.89 -1.37
CA ASP A 65 11.72 4.29 -1.10
C ASP A 65 11.22 5.20 -2.23
N GLU A 66 11.37 4.77 -3.49
CA GLU A 66 10.82 5.50 -4.63
C GLU A 66 9.28 5.57 -4.58
N ILE A 67 8.62 4.46 -4.27
CA ILE A 67 7.15 4.43 -4.10
C ILE A 67 6.74 5.34 -2.94
N ARG A 68 7.44 5.28 -1.82
CA ARG A 68 7.19 6.14 -0.66
C ARG A 68 7.26 7.62 -1.05
N GLN A 69 8.30 8.03 -1.77
CA GLN A 69 8.43 9.42 -2.23
C GLN A 69 7.27 9.82 -3.16
N ARG A 70 6.91 8.97 -4.11
CA ARG A 70 5.79 9.20 -5.02
C ARG A 70 4.44 9.31 -4.29
N LEU A 71 4.26 8.60 -3.18
CA LEU A 71 3.07 8.68 -2.33
C LEU A 71 3.05 9.97 -1.51
N LEU A 72 4.19 10.39 -0.97
CA LEU A 72 4.35 11.67 -0.28
C LEU A 72 4.04 12.85 -1.20
N ASP A 73 4.57 12.84 -2.42
CA ASP A 73 4.32 13.89 -3.43
C ASP A 73 2.83 14.03 -3.80
N ARG A 74 2.02 13.02 -3.50
CA ARG A 74 0.57 12.99 -3.74
C ARG A 74 -0.27 13.16 -2.47
N GLU A 75 0.40 13.41 -1.35
CA GLU A 75 -0.26 13.49 -0.04
C GLU A 75 -1.09 12.23 0.31
N ALA A 76 -0.71 11.09 -0.27
CA ALA A 76 -1.39 9.80 -0.10
C ALA A 76 -0.90 9.02 1.13
N THR A 77 0.15 9.47 1.79
CA THR A 77 0.74 8.89 3.00
C THR A 77 1.36 9.99 3.86
N ASP A 78 1.52 9.73 5.15
CA ASP A 78 2.35 10.55 6.04
C ASP A 78 3.85 10.20 5.95
N GLY A 79 4.18 9.16 5.16
CA GLY A 79 5.54 8.68 4.96
C GLY A 79 6.11 7.85 6.11
N PHE A 80 5.29 7.54 7.12
CA PHE A 80 5.72 6.78 8.28
C PHE A 80 5.91 5.30 7.94
N VAL A 81 7.12 4.79 8.10
CA VAL A 81 7.44 3.38 7.87
C VAL A 81 7.48 2.62 9.20
N THR A 82 6.76 1.53 9.24
CA THR A 82 6.69 0.64 10.40
C THR A 82 7.56 -0.59 10.15
N GLY A 83 8.47 -0.89 11.08
CA GLY A 83 9.23 -2.14 11.08
C GLY A 83 8.48 -3.22 11.85
N PHE A 84 8.08 -4.28 11.14
CA PHE A 84 7.48 -5.48 11.76
C PHE A 84 8.50 -6.62 11.94
N GLY A 85 9.79 -6.31 11.97
CA GLY A 85 10.88 -7.28 11.98
C GLY A 85 11.25 -7.67 10.56
N PRO A 86 10.73 -8.79 10.00
CA PRO A 86 11.10 -9.25 8.66
C PRO A 86 10.57 -8.38 7.52
N VAL A 87 9.69 -7.43 7.81
CA VAL A 87 9.02 -6.58 6.82
C VAL A 87 9.03 -5.13 7.28
N LEU A 88 9.34 -4.22 6.37
CA LEU A 88 9.07 -2.79 6.48
C LEU A 88 7.77 -2.49 5.76
N SER A 89 6.92 -1.66 6.34
CA SER A 89 5.58 -1.37 5.88
C SER A 89 5.28 0.11 5.87
N LEU A 90 4.64 0.57 4.82
CA LEU A 90 4.13 1.93 4.63
C LEU A 90 2.65 1.87 4.29
N PHE A 91 1.82 2.54 5.06
CA PHE A 91 0.39 2.68 4.78
C PHE A 91 0.12 3.91 3.92
N TYR A 92 -0.85 3.80 3.03
CA TYR A 92 -1.26 4.88 2.15
C TYR A 92 -2.77 4.83 1.88
N ARG A 93 -3.30 5.91 1.32
CA ARG A 93 -4.70 5.98 0.85
C ARG A 93 -4.73 6.17 -0.65
N ASP A 94 -5.63 5.46 -1.29
CA ASP A 94 -5.95 5.70 -2.68
C ASP A 94 -6.86 6.94 -2.85
N PRO A 95 -7.16 7.39 -4.09
CA PRO A 95 -8.03 8.55 -4.31
C PRO A 95 -9.44 8.40 -3.74
N ASP A 96 -9.93 7.18 -3.58
CA ASP A 96 -11.25 6.88 -3.01
C ASP A 96 -11.21 6.71 -1.48
N GLY A 97 -10.03 6.90 -0.86
CA GLY A 97 -9.84 6.80 0.58
C GLY A 97 -9.63 5.37 1.10
N LEU A 98 -9.50 4.37 0.22
CA LEU A 98 -9.14 3.02 0.63
C LEU A 98 -7.71 3.02 1.19
N GLU A 99 -7.57 2.60 2.43
CA GLU A 99 -6.26 2.39 3.03
C GLU A 99 -5.67 1.06 2.53
N ALA A 100 -4.42 1.12 2.12
CA ALA A 100 -3.66 -0.01 1.63
C ALA A 100 -2.21 0.09 2.14
N GLU A 101 -1.43 -0.93 1.85
CA GLU A 101 -0.06 -1.07 2.33
C GLU A 101 0.88 -1.30 1.16
N VAL A 102 2.06 -0.73 1.22
CA VAL A 102 3.22 -1.21 0.47
C VAL A 102 4.25 -1.73 1.46
N CYS A 103 4.79 -2.89 1.20
CA CYS A 103 5.76 -3.52 2.07
C CYS A 103 7.01 -3.96 1.30
N VAL A 104 8.09 -4.22 2.04
CA VAL A 104 9.33 -4.75 1.48
C VAL A 104 10.03 -5.63 2.53
N ARG A 105 10.78 -6.62 2.07
CA ARG A 105 11.61 -7.43 2.97
C ARG A 105 12.63 -6.55 3.66
N ASN A 106 12.71 -6.66 4.99
CA ASN A 106 13.71 -5.98 5.78
C ASN A 106 15.07 -6.70 5.66
N PRO A 107 16.09 -6.10 5.02
CA PRO A 107 17.38 -6.75 4.85
C PRO A 107 18.14 -6.97 6.17
N ASP A 108 17.80 -6.18 7.20
CA ASP A 108 18.42 -6.22 8.53
C ASP A 108 17.66 -7.12 9.51
N ALA A 109 16.62 -7.82 9.02
CA ALA A 109 15.84 -8.72 9.85
C ALA A 109 16.70 -9.90 10.36
N GLN A 110 16.58 -10.18 11.63
CA GLN A 110 17.24 -11.36 12.19
C GLN A 110 16.57 -12.64 11.69
N PRO A 111 17.32 -13.68 11.37
CA PRO A 111 16.76 -14.97 10.94
C PRO A 111 15.75 -15.52 11.97
N GLY A 112 14.58 -15.89 11.49
CA GLY A 112 13.51 -16.43 12.35
C GLY A 112 12.77 -15.40 13.20
N GLY A 113 13.07 -14.11 13.03
CA GLY A 113 12.51 -13.06 13.90
C GLY A 113 11.17 -12.50 13.41
N ASN A 114 10.11 -12.85 14.13
CA ASN A 114 9.01 -11.90 14.31
C ASN A 114 9.30 -11.06 15.56
N ASN A 115 8.81 -9.85 15.61
CA ASN A 115 8.87 -9.09 16.86
C ASN A 115 8.18 -9.89 17.97
N PRO A 116 8.77 -9.98 19.16
CA PRO A 116 8.10 -10.58 20.29
C PRO A 116 6.74 -9.91 20.55
N PRO A 117 5.74 -10.64 21.07
CA PRO A 117 4.46 -10.05 21.43
C PRO A 117 4.63 -8.82 22.30
N GLY A 118 3.92 -7.73 21.96
CA GLY A 118 3.99 -6.46 22.67
C GLY A 118 5.18 -5.56 22.31
N THR A 119 6.06 -5.97 21.38
CA THR A 119 7.10 -5.09 20.85
C THR A 119 6.45 -4.01 19.98
N PRO A 120 6.68 -2.71 20.28
CA PRO A 120 6.18 -1.63 19.43
C PRO A 120 6.76 -1.72 18.01
N ALA A 121 5.97 -1.35 17.01
CA ALA A 121 6.46 -1.15 15.66
C ALA A 121 7.52 -0.04 15.63
N GLN A 122 8.60 -0.27 14.90
CA GLN A 122 9.69 0.69 14.81
C GLN A 122 9.56 1.51 13.53
N ARG A 123 9.88 2.80 13.63
CA ARG A 123 9.96 3.67 12.46
C ARG A 123 11.24 3.39 11.69
N TYR A 124 11.11 3.33 10.36
CA TYR A 124 12.24 3.34 9.46
C TYR A 124 12.71 4.79 9.28
N HIS A 125 13.96 5.04 9.57
CA HIS A 125 14.62 6.31 9.27
C HIS A 125 15.56 6.09 8.10
N GLU A 126 15.46 6.90 7.06
CA GLU A 126 16.45 6.92 5.99
C GLU A 126 17.85 7.13 6.58
N THR A 127 18.83 6.43 6.02
CA THR A 127 20.23 6.49 6.46
C THR A 127 20.74 7.91 6.36
N GLY A 128 20.84 8.60 7.50
CA GLY A 128 21.35 9.97 7.59
C GLY A 128 20.85 10.78 8.78
N ASP A 129 19.75 10.42 9.38
CA ASP A 129 19.25 11.15 10.56
C ASP A 129 19.09 10.22 11.77
N ASN A 130 20.21 9.95 12.42
CA ASN A 130 20.26 9.31 13.74
C ASN A 130 20.15 10.36 14.88
N SER A 131 19.30 11.36 14.71
CA SER A 131 19.05 12.36 15.75
C SER A 131 17.66 12.15 16.34
N ALA A 132 17.59 11.33 17.38
CA ALA A 132 16.59 11.41 18.44
C ALA A 132 17.22 11.05 19.76
#